data_1494036b23eeb8e0ccdcba8c38aa7647
#
_entry.id   1494036b23eeb8e0ccdcba8c38aa7647
#
_cell.length_a   1.000
_cell.length_b   1.000
_cell.length_c   1.000
_cell.angle_alpha   90.00
_cell.angle_beta   90.00
_cell.angle_gamma   90.00
#
_symmetry.space_group_name_H-M   'P 1'
#
loop_
_entity.id
_entity.type
_entity.pdbx_description
1 polymer ?
#
loop_
_entity_poly.entity_id
_entity_poly.type
_entity_poly.pdbx_seq_one_letter_code
_entity_poly.pdbx_strand_id
1 'polypeptide(L)'
;MGIRSVWQRLSGRGAAPELDPARTDLVVVVSSFDDAEACSSALERATGWRAGEQALLRHHLRIPAAARDEVVDIAAQEGYSPAAPSAADAETDVPTDDAGDGHIELVLQRVQILDALHCSQERSRMAGLAQRHEGTATGWDALQPSGYKEIASAD
;
A
#
# COMPACT_ATOMS: atom_id res chain seq x y z
N MET A 1 28.31 2.82 13.63
CA MET A 1 27.72 3.87 14.43
C MET A 1 27.58 5.11 13.59
N GLY A 2 26.63 5.38 13.14
CA GLY A 2 25.94 6.04 12.29
C GLY A 2 26.21 7.45 11.84
N ILE A 3 26.90 7.63 10.77
CA ILE A 3 26.78 8.83 9.91
C ILE A 3 25.29 9.07 9.55
N ARG A 4 24.47 8.02 9.48
CA ARG A 4 23.03 8.11 9.25
C ARG A 4 22.25 8.85 10.35
N SER A 5 22.66 8.73 11.61
CA SER A 5 21.95 9.39 12.72
C SER A 5 22.23 10.89 12.79
N VAL A 6 23.40 11.32 12.31
CA VAL A 6 23.76 12.75 12.24
C VAL A 6 22.99 13.44 11.12
N TRP A 7 22.83 12.78 9.98
CA TRP A 7 22.05 13.33 8.88
C TRP A 7 20.57 13.46 9.21
N GLN A 8 20.00 12.48 9.91
CA GLN A 8 18.62 12.56 10.37
C GLN A 8 18.38 13.72 11.34
N ARG A 9 19.39 14.05 12.17
CA ARG A 9 19.28 15.19 13.08
C ARG A 9 19.39 16.55 12.37
N LEU A 10 20.15 16.62 11.30
CA LEU A 10 20.32 17.84 10.51
C LEU A 10 19.16 18.10 9.57
N SER A 11 18.51 17.02 9.10
CA SER A 11 17.32 17.12 8.26
C SER A 11 16.03 17.22 9.08
N GLY A 12 16.14 17.14 10.39
CA GLY A 12 15.01 16.89 11.29
C GLY A 12 14.11 18.07 11.62
N ARG A 13 14.33 19.22 11.00
CA ARG A 13 13.40 20.33 11.18
C ARG A 13 12.21 20.15 10.23
N GLY A 14 11.15 19.54 10.75
CA GLY A 14 9.88 19.40 10.05
C GLY A 14 9.63 18.07 9.40
N ALA A 15 10.51 17.07 9.59
CA ALA A 15 10.19 15.71 9.17
C ALA A 15 9.06 15.19 10.08
N ALA A 16 7.87 15.04 9.51
CA ALA A 16 6.79 14.34 10.18
C ALA A 16 7.26 12.92 10.53
N PRO A 17 6.92 12.37 11.70
CA PRO A 17 7.20 10.99 12.02
C PRO A 17 6.59 10.10 10.94
N GLU A 18 7.26 8.98 10.66
CA GLU A 18 6.76 8.02 9.70
C GLU A 18 5.36 7.53 10.08
N LEU A 19 4.48 7.49 9.09
CA LEU A 19 3.12 7.00 9.27
C LEU A 19 3.15 5.54 9.77
N ASP A 20 2.47 5.29 10.88
CA ASP A 20 2.36 3.92 11.42
C ASP A 20 1.27 3.15 10.65
N PRO A 21 1.64 2.04 9.97
CA PRO A 21 0.65 1.22 9.27
C PRO A 21 -0.40 0.58 10.18
N ALA A 22 -0.13 0.49 11.48
CA ALA A 22 -1.04 -0.10 12.46
C ALA A 22 -2.09 0.90 12.99
N ARG A 23 -2.06 2.14 12.54
CA ARG A 23 -3.06 3.13 12.96
C ARG A 23 -4.48 2.67 12.60
N THR A 24 -5.40 2.91 13.51
CA THR A 24 -6.80 2.52 13.35
C THR A 24 -7.63 3.56 12.61
N ASP A 25 -7.09 4.75 12.39
CA ASP A 25 -7.76 5.86 11.70
C ASP A 25 -7.39 5.99 10.22
N LEU A 26 -6.71 5.00 9.65
CA LEU A 26 -6.38 4.99 8.22
C LEU A 26 -7.61 4.66 7.40
N VAL A 27 -7.84 5.48 6.37
CA VAL A 27 -8.93 5.29 5.41
C VAL A 27 -8.38 5.27 3.99
N VAL A 28 -9.01 4.51 3.11
CA VAL A 28 -8.66 4.50 1.70
C VAL A 28 -9.00 5.86 1.10
N VAL A 29 -8.01 6.57 0.59
CA VAL A 29 -8.17 7.90 -0.02
C VAL A 29 -8.13 7.85 -1.54
N VAL A 30 -7.56 6.80 -2.10
CA VAL A 30 -7.54 6.52 -3.53
C VAL A 30 -7.37 5.03 -3.75
N SER A 31 -8.01 4.51 -4.79
CA SER A 31 -7.85 3.12 -5.22
C SER A 31 -8.06 2.99 -6.71
N SER A 32 -7.41 2.03 -7.32
CA SER A 32 -7.65 1.65 -8.70
C SER A 32 -7.44 0.15 -8.88
N PHE A 33 -8.45 -0.51 -9.38
CA PHE A 33 -8.44 -1.93 -9.76
C PHE A 33 -8.71 -2.09 -11.25
N ASP A 34 -8.43 -1.04 -12.02
CA ASP A 34 -8.55 -1.01 -13.46
C ASP A 34 -7.15 -0.86 -14.07
N ASP A 35 -6.71 -1.88 -14.80
CA ASP A 35 -5.40 -1.89 -15.45
C ASP A 35 -5.24 -0.78 -16.50
N ALA A 36 -6.34 -0.32 -17.06
CA ALA A 36 -6.34 0.74 -18.07
C ALA A 36 -6.27 2.13 -17.44
N GLU A 37 -6.56 2.28 -16.14
CA GLU A 37 -6.52 3.58 -15.49
C GLU A 37 -5.09 3.96 -15.10
N ALA A 38 -4.63 5.10 -15.60
CA ALA A 38 -3.35 5.66 -15.21
C ALA A 38 -3.39 6.11 -13.73
N CYS A 39 -2.27 5.97 -13.02
CA CYS A 39 -2.17 6.43 -11.63
C CYS A 39 -2.48 7.92 -11.47
N SER A 40 -2.07 8.75 -12.44
CA SER A 40 -2.40 10.18 -12.45
C SER A 40 -3.91 10.42 -12.48
N SER A 41 -4.63 9.65 -13.28
CA SER A 41 -6.09 9.76 -13.38
C SER A 41 -6.78 9.35 -12.10
N ALA A 42 -6.31 8.25 -11.48
CA ALA A 42 -6.83 7.80 -10.19
C ALA A 42 -6.63 8.86 -9.10
N LEU A 43 -5.45 9.45 -9.03
CA LEU A 43 -5.14 10.49 -8.05
C LEU A 43 -5.94 11.77 -8.31
N GLU A 44 -6.13 12.13 -9.58
CA GLU A 44 -6.90 13.32 -9.96
C GLU A 44 -8.38 13.22 -9.57
N ARG A 45 -8.99 12.04 -9.72
CA ARG A 45 -10.39 11.83 -9.33
C ARG A 45 -10.60 11.63 -7.83
N ALA A 46 -9.54 11.37 -7.07
CA ALA A 46 -9.63 11.12 -5.65
C ALA A 46 -9.89 12.42 -4.87
N THR A 47 -10.91 12.45 -4.05
CA THR A 47 -11.34 13.66 -3.35
C THR A 47 -10.74 13.80 -1.95
N GLY A 48 -10.31 12.71 -1.34
CA GLY A 48 -9.78 12.69 0.02
C GLY A 48 -8.26 12.63 0.12
N TRP A 49 -7.58 12.48 -0.98
CA TRP A 49 -6.13 12.33 -1.00
C TRP A 49 -5.44 13.68 -0.77
N ARG A 50 -4.45 13.66 0.11
CA ARG A 50 -3.63 14.84 0.43
C ARG A 50 -2.24 14.67 -0.16
N ALA A 51 -1.95 15.44 -1.19
CA ALA A 51 -0.64 15.46 -1.84
C ALA A 51 0.44 15.98 -0.88
N GLY A 52 1.64 15.40 -0.97
CA GLY A 52 2.78 15.78 -0.13
C GLY A 52 2.78 15.17 1.27
N GLU A 53 1.71 14.49 1.66
CA GLU A 53 1.65 13.75 2.92
C GLU A 53 1.95 12.27 2.71
N GLN A 54 2.45 11.63 3.75
CA GLN A 54 2.69 10.18 3.74
C GLN A 54 1.37 9.42 3.57
N ALA A 55 1.46 8.32 2.85
CA ALA A 55 0.36 7.39 2.66
C ALA A 55 0.86 5.96 2.83
N LEU A 56 -0.02 5.07 3.26
CA LEU A 56 0.22 3.64 3.21
C LEU A 56 -0.21 3.15 1.83
N LEU A 57 0.76 2.92 0.94
CA LEU A 57 0.51 2.39 -0.39
C LEU A 57 0.44 0.88 -0.32
N ARG A 58 -0.64 0.29 -0.84
CA ARG A 58 -0.85 -1.16 -0.88
C ARG A 58 -1.05 -1.62 -2.32
N HIS A 59 -0.37 -2.71 -2.66
CA HIS A 59 -0.53 -3.40 -3.94
C HIS A 59 -1.16 -4.75 -3.69
N HIS A 60 -2.22 -5.05 -4.43
CA HIS A 60 -2.95 -6.30 -4.35
C HIS A 60 -2.48 -7.22 -5.47
N LEU A 61 -1.97 -8.39 -5.08
CA LEU A 61 -1.48 -9.40 -6.01
C LEU A 61 -2.26 -10.69 -5.82
N ARG A 62 -2.44 -11.39 -6.92
CA ARG A 62 -2.93 -12.77 -6.94
C ARG A 62 -1.80 -13.64 -7.46
N ILE A 63 -1.27 -14.52 -6.61
CA ILE A 63 -0.08 -15.34 -6.91
C ILE A 63 -0.34 -16.78 -6.48
N PRO A 64 0.41 -17.75 -7.05
CA PRO A 64 0.39 -19.10 -6.52
C PRO A 64 0.78 -19.12 -5.05
N ALA A 65 0.08 -19.88 -4.23
CA ALA A 65 0.36 -19.99 -2.80
C ALA A 65 1.81 -20.39 -2.52
N ALA A 66 2.38 -21.26 -3.35
CA ALA A 66 3.77 -21.70 -3.22
C ALA A 66 4.79 -20.58 -3.47
N ALA A 67 4.43 -19.51 -4.17
CA ALA A 67 5.32 -18.39 -4.47
C ALA A 67 5.30 -17.31 -3.38
N ARG A 68 4.39 -17.37 -2.43
CA ARG A 68 4.15 -16.31 -1.44
C ARG A 68 5.43 -15.88 -0.71
N ASP A 69 6.14 -16.82 -0.13
CA ASP A 69 7.30 -16.48 0.70
C ASP A 69 8.43 -15.84 -0.12
N GLU A 70 8.67 -16.34 -1.32
CA GLU A 70 9.66 -15.77 -2.22
C GLU A 70 9.27 -14.35 -2.67
N VAL A 71 8.02 -14.13 -3.02
CA VAL A 71 7.50 -12.81 -3.42
C VAL A 71 7.63 -11.82 -2.26
N VAL A 72 7.27 -12.23 -1.04
CA VAL A 72 7.41 -11.40 0.16
C VAL A 72 8.87 -11.05 0.41
N ASP A 73 9.79 -12.00 0.29
CA ASP A 73 11.22 -11.76 0.51
C ASP A 73 11.80 -10.79 -0.52
N ILE A 74 11.41 -10.93 -1.78
CA ILE A 74 11.85 -9.99 -2.84
C ILE A 74 11.29 -8.59 -2.57
N ALA A 75 10.01 -8.48 -2.24
CA ALA A 75 9.37 -7.21 -1.94
C ALA A 75 9.98 -6.53 -0.71
N ALA A 76 10.41 -7.30 0.28
CA ALA A 76 11.06 -6.78 1.49
C ALA A 76 12.36 -6.03 1.18
N GLN A 77 13.06 -6.39 0.11
CA GLN A 77 14.27 -5.70 -0.33
C GLN A 77 13.97 -4.26 -0.78
N GLU A 78 12.75 -4.00 -1.21
CA GLU A 78 12.26 -2.69 -1.62
C GLU A 78 11.47 -1.98 -0.52
N GLY A 79 11.48 -2.51 0.70
CA GLY A 79 10.80 -1.92 1.84
C GLY A 79 9.33 -2.26 1.98
N TYR A 80 8.82 -3.21 1.20
CA TYR A 80 7.45 -3.68 1.33
C TYR A 80 7.32 -4.76 2.38
N SER A 81 6.18 -4.79 3.04
CA SER A 81 5.80 -5.85 3.97
C SER A 81 4.40 -6.36 3.64
N PRO A 82 4.09 -7.63 3.95
CA PRO A 82 2.74 -8.12 3.77
C PRO A 82 1.80 -7.44 4.75
N ALA A 83 0.64 -7.00 4.27
CA ALA A 83 -0.40 -6.47 5.13
C ALA A 83 -0.99 -7.59 5.98
N ALA A 84 -1.27 -7.29 7.25
CA ALA A 84 -2.02 -8.21 8.10
C ALA A 84 -3.45 -8.35 7.55
N PRO A 85 -4.07 -9.55 7.65
CA PRO A 85 -5.48 -9.70 7.31
C PRO A 85 -6.30 -8.70 8.12
N SER A 86 -7.10 -7.88 7.43
CA SER A 86 -7.96 -6.95 8.14
C SER A 86 -9.16 -7.71 8.74
N ALA A 87 -9.73 -7.15 9.80
CA ALA A 87 -10.96 -7.70 10.37
C ALA A 87 -12.11 -7.70 9.35
N ALA A 88 -12.04 -6.81 8.36
CA ALA A 88 -13.01 -6.79 7.26
C ALA A 88 -12.83 -7.97 6.30
N ASP A 89 -11.60 -8.48 6.16
CA ASP A 89 -11.33 -9.66 5.34
C ASP A 89 -11.76 -10.95 6.06
N ALA A 90 -11.83 -10.91 7.38
CA ALA A 90 -12.29 -12.07 8.19
C ALA A 90 -13.81 -12.26 8.13
N GLU A 91 -14.58 -11.22 7.79
CA GLU A 91 -16.03 -11.32 7.66
C GLU A 91 -16.48 -11.78 6.27
N THR A 92 -15.61 -11.73 5.30
CA THR A 92 -15.85 -12.32 3.98
C THR A 92 -15.31 -13.75 3.95
N ASP A 93 -15.77 -14.56 4.87
CA ASP A 93 -15.69 -16.02 4.73
C ASP A 93 -16.76 -16.48 3.73
N VAL A 94 -16.78 -15.84 2.59
CA VAL A 94 -17.36 -16.41 1.39
C VAL A 94 -16.31 -17.39 0.91
N PRO A 95 -16.61 -18.70 0.92
CA PRO A 95 -15.75 -19.63 0.20
C PRO A 95 -15.78 -19.11 -1.23
N THR A 96 -14.73 -18.41 -1.62
CA THR A 96 -14.49 -18.22 -3.04
C THR A 96 -14.23 -19.61 -3.57
N ASP A 97 -15.15 -20.13 -4.34
CA ASP A 97 -15.01 -21.37 -5.09
C ASP A 97 -13.79 -21.35 -6.03
N ASP A 98 -12.98 -20.33 -5.90
CA ASP A 98 -11.75 -20.11 -6.65
C ASP A 98 -10.52 -20.69 -5.93
N ALA A 99 -10.72 -21.42 -4.83
CA ALA A 99 -9.65 -22.17 -4.15
C ALA A 99 -9.11 -23.35 -5.02
N GLY A 100 -9.67 -23.52 -6.23
CA GLY A 100 -9.31 -24.62 -7.11
C GLY A 100 -8.02 -24.42 -7.91
N ASP A 101 -7.50 -23.19 -8.04
CA ASP A 101 -6.31 -22.95 -8.88
C ASP A 101 -5.01 -22.78 -8.09
N GLY A 102 -5.07 -22.87 -6.74
CA GLY A 102 -3.90 -22.73 -5.88
C GLY A 102 -3.34 -21.32 -5.75
N HIS A 103 -4.05 -20.31 -6.22
CA HIS A 103 -3.67 -18.91 -6.08
C HIS A 103 -4.24 -18.30 -4.79
N ILE A 104 -3.49 -17.34 -4.25
CA ILE A 104 -3.88 -16.58 -3.05
C ILE A 104 -3.81 -15.08 -3.33
N GLU A 105 -4.56 -14.32 -2.53
CA GLU A 105 -4.41 -12.88 -2.47
C GLU A 105 -3.24 -12.52 -1.54
N LEU A 106 -2.38 -11.62 -2.01
CA LEU A 106 -1.30 -11.05 -1.22
C LEU A 106 -1.34 -9.54 -1.35
N VAL A 107 -1.38 -8.85 -0.22
CA VAL A 107 -1.30 -7.39 -0.19
C VAL A 107 0.08 -7.00 0.35
N LEU A 108 0.82 -6.26 -0.46
CA LEU A 108 2.13 -5.71 -0.09
C LEU A 108 1.99 -4.22 0.16
N GLN A 109 2.52 -3.74 1.27
CA GLN A 109 2.36 -2.35 1.68
C GLN A 109 3.68 -1.68 2.03
N ARG A 110 3.74 -0.37 1.79
CA ARG A 110 4.85 0.48 2.17
C ARG A 110 4.36 1.91 2.42
N VAL A 111 4.90 2.55 3.45
CA VAL A 111 4.66 3.97 3.70
C VAL A 111 5.56 4.80 2.80
N GLN A 112 4.98 5.76 2.11
CA GLN A 112 5.71 6.69 1.24
C GLN A 112 4.89 7.95 0.99
N ILE A 113 5.54 9.00 0.52
CA ILE A 113 4.83 10.14 -0.06
C ILE A 113 4.33 9.69 -1.44
N LEU A 114 3.03 9.85 -1.65
CA LEU A 114 2.38 9.38 -2.88
C LEU A 114 2.35 10.50 -3.92
N ASP A 115 2.79 10.18 -5.11
CA ASP A 115 2.62 11.01 -6.31
C ASP A 115 2.40 10.10 -7.54
N ALA A 116 1.99 10.69 -8.64
CA ALA A 116 1.64 9.94 -9.84
C ALA A 116 2.83 9.15 -10.42
N LEU A 117 4.01 9.75 -10.40
CA LEU A 117 5.20 9.11 -10.96
C LEU A 117 5.63 7.89 -10.14
N HIS A 118 5.77 8.06 -8.83
CA HIS A 118 6.17 6.96 -7.94
C HIS A 118 5.11 5.86 -7.90
N CYS A 119 3.84 6.23 -7.87
CA CYS A 119 2.74 5.27 -7.93
C CYS A 119 2.81 4.42 -9.21
N SER A 120 3.03 5.05 -10.36
CA SER A 120 3.16 4.37 -11.63
C SER A 120 4.37 3.42 -11.67
N GLN A 121 5.52 3.88 -11.17
CA GLN A 121 6.73 3.06 -11.10
C GLN A 121 6.52 1.85 -10.19
N GLU A 122 5.93 2.05 -9.02
CA GLU A 122 5.68 0.97 -8.06
C GLU A 122 4.64 -0.03 -8.59
N ARG A 123 3.60 0.47 -9.25
CA ARG A 123 2.60 -0.38 -9.91
C ARG A 123 3.24 -1.28 -10.96
N SER A 124 4.11 -0.73 -11.80
CA SER A 124 4.83 -1.50 -12.83
C SER A 124 5.76 -2.54 -12.21
N ARG A 125 6.45 -2.18 -11.13
CA ARG A 125 7.33 -3.08 -10.39
C ARG A 125 6.56 -4.26 -9.81
N MET A 126 5.41 -3.99 -9.19
CA MET A 126 4.57 -5.04 -8.61
C MET A 126 3.94 -5.94 -9.67
N ALA A 127 3.52 -5.37 -10.79
CA ALA A 127 3.03 -6.16 -11.91
C ALA A 127 4.11 -7.10 -12.46
N GLY A 128 5.34 -6.60 -12.61
CA GLY A 128 6.48 -7.42 -13.04
C GLY A 128 6.83 -8.51 -12.04
N LEU A 129 6.82 -8.21 -10.75
CA LEU A 129 7.05 -9.19 -9.69
C LEU A 129 6.02 -10.32 -9.74
N ALA A 130 4.74 -9.96 -9.81
CA ALA A 130 3.67 -10.95 -9.90
C ALA A 130 3.80 -11.82 -11.15
N GLN A 131 4.06 -11.23 -12.30
CA GLN A 131 4.20 -11.96 -13.58
C GLN A 131 5.36 -12.95 -13.57
N ARG A 132 6.49 -12.60 -12.94
CA ARG A 132 7.63 -13.51 -12.82
C ARG A 132 7.32 -14.73 -11.95
N HIS A 133 6.26 -14.68 -11.16
CA HIS A 133 5.82 -15.75 -10.26
C HIS A 133 4.45 -16.30 -10.67
N GLU A 134 4.12 -16.21 -11.96
CA GLU A 134 2.87 -16.77 -12.53
C GLU A 134 1.60 -16.17 -11.92
N GLY A 135 1.68 -14.91 -11.48
CA GLY A 135 0.57 -14.19 -10.91
C GLY A 135 0.25 -12.89 -11.64
N THR A 136 -0.65 -12.13 -11.07
CA THR A 136 -1.06 -10.82 -11.58
C THR A 136 -1.17 -9.82 -10.43
N ALA A 137 -0.89 -8.54 -10.73
CA ALA A 137 -1.25 -7.45 -9.85
C ALA A 137 -2.70 -7.04 -10.19
N THR A 138 -3.59 -7.10 -9.23
CA THR A 138 -5.02 -6.86 -9.45
C THR A 138 -5.41 -5.40 -9.24
N GLY A 139 -4.62 -4.65 -8.48
CA GLY A 139 -4.89 -3.24 -8.23
C GLY A 139 -4.02 -2.68 -7.12
N TRP A 140 -4.29 -1.44 -6.78
CA TRP A 140 -3.60 -0.75 -5.70
C TRP A 140 -4.56 0.20 -4.98
N ASP A 141 -4.24 0.50 -3.75
CA ASP A 141 -4.90 1.57 -3.00
C ASP A 141 -3.88 2.30 -2.13
N ALA A 142 -4.30 3.43 -1.61
CA ALA A 142 -3.51 4.19 -0.66
C ALA A 142 -4.40 4.68 0.48
N LEU A 143 -3.84 4.62 1.68
CA LEU A 143 -4.52 5.04 2.89
C LEU A 143 -3.78 6.21 3.53
N GLN A 144 -4.56 7.15 4.04
CA GLN A 144 -4.07 8.25 4.87
C GLN A 144 -4.96 8.34 6.11
N PRO A 145 -4.47 8.97 7.19
CA PRO A 145 -5.32 9.20 8.35
C PRO A 145 -6.58 9.95 7.94
N SER A 146 -7.71 9.56 8.50
CA SER A 146 -8.95 10.27 8.25
C SER A 146 -8.74 11.75 8.60
N GLY A 147 -9.06 12.64 7.66
CA GLY A 147 -8.96 14.08 7.87
C GLY A 147 -10.03 14.64 8.80
N TYR A 148 -10.78 13.75 9.41
CA TYR A 148 -11.73 14.12 10.43
C TYR A 148 -10.97 14.51 11.69
N LYS A 149 -10.55 15.74 11.74
CA LYS A 149 -10.26 16.35 13.03
C LYS A 149 -11.59 16.38 13.77
N GLU A 150 -11.64 15.59 14.81
CA GLU A 150 -12.74 15.68 15.75
C GLU A 150 -12.83 17.15 16.22
N ILE A 151 -13.76 17.87 15.64
CA ILE A 151 -14.11 19.24 16.08
C ILE A 151 -14.77 19.19 17.46
N ALA A 152 -14.95 18.00 18.01
CA ALA A 152 -15.57 17.77 19.30
C ALA A 152 -14.78 18.32 20.50
N SER A 153 -13.60 18.84 20.31
CA SER A 153 -12.81 19.45 21.39
C SER A 153 -12.89 20.95 21.42
N ALA A 154 -13.82 21.54 20.71
CA ALA A 154 -13.97 23.02 20.68
C ALA A 154 -14.85 23.60 21.80
N ASP A 155 -15.17 22.82 22.80
CA ASP A 155 -15.85 23.32 24.01
C ASP A 155 -14.88 23.60 25.14
#